data_ea696e62067f8d60dbb02f76a48bee39
#
_entry.id   ea696e62067f8d60dbb02f76a48bee39
#
_cell.length_a   1.000
_cell.length_b   1.000
_cell.length_c   1.000
_cell.angle_alpha   90.00
_cell.angle_beta   90.00
_cell.angle_gamma   90.00
#
_symmetry.space_group_name_H-M   'P 1'
#
loop_
_entity.id
_entity.type
_entity.pdbx_description
1 polymer ?
#
loop_
_entity_poly.entity_id
_entity_poly.type
_entity_poly.pdbx_seq_one_letter_code
_entity_poly.pdbx_strand_id
1 'polypeptide(L)'
;DYISSTDLFESEPIEVKHRLYINCDSVRKYDVIGKIIDNFNKNNIPIFFKYNDAHRDDTIVLWTDDENLLRTINMLKKIKEKVPEDTCLKPAILAGNIDGWLGYGSEPTVLLNGKTTSFNRVRAKVIEDAIKNVYERYILFHPNAKGLSESEVAERDFDFIQAVRNEIIEVGKEYGVDEKNFCFDTKTVEQMKKADSKEKIPVQEQSK
;
A
#
# COMPACT_ATOMS: atom_id res chain seq x y z
N ASP A 1 18.10 -6.04 4.48
CA ASP A 1 18.90 -6.31 3.28
C ASP A 1 18.06 -6.08 2.02
N TYR A 2 18.71 -5.63 0.94
CA TYR A 2 18.10 -5.41 -0.38
C TYR A 2 18.65 -6.45 -1.35
N ILE A 3 17.76 -7.01 -2.16
CA ILE A 3 18.11 -7.92 -3.25
C ILE A 3 17.43 -7.41 -4.52
N SER A 4 18.20 -7.29 -5.59
CA SER A 4 17.71 -6.88 -6.91
C SER A 4 18.09 -7.94 -7.94
N SER A 5 17.16 -8.28 -8.82
CA SER A 5 17.46 -9.11 -9.98
C SER A 5 18.34 -8.37 -11.01
N THR A 6 18.38 -7.03 -10.97
CA THR A 6 19.25 -6.24 -11.82
C THR A 6 20.73 -6.45 -11.51
N ASP A 7 21.05 -6.88 -10.29
CA ASP A 7 22.43 -7.25 -9.90
C ASP A 7 22.85 -8.62 -10.49
N LEU A 8 21.87 -9.43 -10.93
CA LEU A 8 22.09 -10.77 -11.49
C LEU A 8 21.99 -10.81 -13.03
N PHE A 9 21.36 -9.79 -13.62
CA PHE A 9 21.18 -9.66 -15.07
C PHE A 9 21.45 -8.20 -15.46
N GLU A 10 22.10 -7.98 -16.60
CA GLU A 10 22.27 -6.65 -17.22
C GLU A 10 20.91 -6.11 -17.73
N SER A 11 19.91 -6.05 -16.89
CA SER A 11 18.56 -5.57 -17.22
C SER A 11 18.46 -4.08 -16.95
N GLU A 12 17.66 -3.38 -17.74
CA GLU A 12 17.35 -1.97 -17.49
C GLU A 12 16.71 -1.78 -16.11
N PRO A 13 16.98 -0.66 -15.43
CA PRO A 13 16.43 -0.40 -14.12
C PRO A 13 14.90 -0.35 -14.18
N ILE A 14 14.25 -1.08 -13.28
CA ILE A 14 12.78 -1.11 -13.16
C ILE A 14 12.29 0.29 -12.73
N GLU A 15 11.38 0.88 -13.49
CA GLU A 15 10.68 2.09 -13.05
C GLU A 15 9.68 1.73 -11.94
N VAL A 16 10.09 1.90 -10.70
CA VAL A 16 9.28 1.54 -9.53
C VAL A 16 8.06 2.44 -9.40
N LYS A 17 6.86 1.84 -9.50
CA LYS A 17 5.57 2.54 -9.32
C LYS A 17 4.69 1.91 -8.25
N HIS A 18 4.91 0.63 -7.98
CA HIS A 18 4.06 -0.16 -7.09
C HIS A 18 4.89 -0.86 -6.03
N ARG A 19 4.31 -0.96 -4.85
CA ARG A 19 4.84 -1.74 -3.74
C ARG A 19 3.86 -2.84 -3.36
N LEU A 20 4.38 -4.04 -3.21
CA LEU A 20 3.65 -5.18 -2.68
C LEU A 20 4.26 -5.57 -1.34
N TYR A 21 3.42 -5.76 -0.36
CA TYR A 21 3.79 -6.06 1.02
C TYR A 21 3.37 -7.47 1.36
N ILE A 22 4.32 -8.27 1.81
CA ILE A 22 4.06 -9.62 2.29
C ILE A 22 4.38 -9.64 3.77
N ASN A 23 3.41 -10.09 4.57
CA ASN A 23 3.62 -10.39 5.97
C ASN A 23 3.67 -11.89 6.16
N CYS A 24 4.77 -12.40 6.66
CA CYS A 24 4.96 -13.82 6.92
C CYS A 24 5.70 -14.07 8.22
N ASP A 25 5.49 -15.27 8.75
CA ASP A 25 6.18 -15.75 9.94
C ASP A 25 7.71 -15.65 9.77
N SER A 26 8.39 -15.19 10.81
CA SER A 26 9.83 -14.91 10.78
C SER A 26 10.69 -16.16 10.56
N VAL A 27 10.21 -17.33 11.00
CA VAL A 27 10.93 -18.61 10.85
C VAL A 27 10.87 -19.08 9.40
N ARG A 28 9.71 -18.91 8.76
CA ARG A 28 9.45 -19.37 7.38
C ARG A 28 9.73 -18.33 6.30
N LYS A 29 10.10 -17.13 6.69
CA LYS A 29 10.38 -16.01 5.79
C LYS A 29 11.36 -16.40 4.67
N TYR A 30 12.43 -17.09 5.00
CA TYR A 30 13.47 -17.47 4.02
C TYR A 30 12.98 -18.52 3.01
N ASP A 31 12.04 -19.41 3.40
CA ASP A 31 11.38 -20.33 2.46
C ASP A 31 10.50 -19.55 1.47
N VAL A 32 9.77 -18.56 1.95
CA VAL A 32 8.97 -17.65 1.08
C VAL A 32 9.89 -16.89 0.12
N ILE A 33 11.00 -16.32 0.60
CA ILE A 33 11.98 -15.61 -0.23
C ILE A 33 12.56 -16.54 -1.30
N GLY A 34 12.97 -17.75 -0.94
CA GLY A 34 13.47 -18.74 -1.91
C GLY A 34 12.44 -19.04 -3.01
N LYS A 35 11.17 -19.26 -2.63
CA LYS A 35 10.09 -19.46 -3.61
C LYS A 35 9.84 -18.24 -4.50
N ILE A 36 9.97 -17.03 -3.96
CA ILE A 36 9.88 -15.79 -4.74
C ILE A 36 11.00 -15.78 -5.80
N ILE A 37 12.25 -15.89 -5.38
CA ILE A 37 13.42 -15.86 -6.28
C ILE A 37 13.28 -16.91 -7.39
N ASP A 38 13.01 -18.17 -7.03
CA ASP A 38 12.90 -19.29 -7.99
C ASP A 38 11.79 -19.06 -9.02
N ASN A 39 10.60 -18.63 -8.56
CA ASN A 39 9.46 -18.46 -9.46
C ASN A 39 9.63 -17.23 -10.37
N PHE A 40 10.18 -16.14 -9.86
CA PHE A 40 10.39 -14.93 -10.65
C PHE A 40 11.48 -15.15 -11.69
N ASN A 41 12.60 -15.77 -11.33
CA ASN A 41 13.67 -16.15 -12.27
C ASN A 41 13.14 -17.08 -13.36
N LYS A 42 12.39 -18.14 -12.98
CA LYS A 42 11.82 -19.10 -13.95
C LYS A 42 10.88 -18.44 -14.97
N ASN A 43 10.22 -17.35 -14.59
CA ASN A 43 9.24 -16.67 -15.44
C ASN A 43 9.78 -15.37 -16.05
N ASN A 44 11.07 -15.08 -15.90
CA ASN A 44 11.72 -13.84 -16.37
C ASN A 44 10.94 -12.59 -15.95
N ILE A 45 10.49 -12.53 -14.68
CA ILE A 45 9.87 -11.35 -14.11
C ILE A 45 10.95 -10.61 -13.35
N PRO A 46 11.30 -9.36 -13.73
CA PRO A 46 12.26 -8.56 -13.00
C PRO A 46 11.73 -8.29 -11.59
N ILE A 47 12.59 -8.44 -10.59
CA ILE A 47 12.22 -8.26 -9.18
C ILE A 47 13.25 -7.41 -8.47
N PHE A 48 12.73 -6.48 -7.69
CA PHE A 48 13.48 -5.75 -6.68
C PHE A 48 12.73 -5.87 -5.37
N PHE A 49 13.38 -6.36 -4.31
CA PHE A 49 12.75 -6.50 -3.02
C PHE A 49 13.71 -6.32 -1.86
N LYS A 50 13.17 -6.00 -0.71
CA LYS A 50 13.86 -6.07 0.58
C LYS A 50 13.08 -6.95 1.55
N TYR A 51 13.77 -7.45 2.55
CA TYR A 51 13.16 -8.12 3.68
C TYR A 51 13.69 -7.56 5.00
N ASN A 52 12.92 -7.73 6.07
CA ASN A 52 13.24 -7.28 7.42
C ASN A 52 13.39 -8.49 8.34
N ASP A 53 14.36 -8.44 9.24
CA ASP A 53 14.55 -9.46 10.28
C ASP A 53 13.79 -9.15 11.58
N ALA A 54 13.32 -7.90 11.73
CA ALA A 54 12.49 -7.51 12.85
C ALA A 54 11.05 -8.01 12.69
N HIS A 55 10.33 -8.15 13.81
CA HIS A 55 8.89 -8.41 13.82
C HIS A 55 8.14 -7.18 13.28
N ARG A 56 7.82 -7.21 12.00
CA ARG A 56 7.12 -6.14 11.28
C ARG A 56 6.07 -6.75 10.37
N ASP A 57 4.96 -6.03 10.19
CA ASP A 57 3.87 -6.43 9.29
C ASP A 57 4.24 -6.30 7.80
N ASP A 58 5.37 -5.68 7.48
CA ASP A 58 5.98 -5.59 6.15
C ASP A 58 7.26 -6.43 6.07
N THR A 59 7.15 -7.72 6.33
CA THR A 59 8.28 -8.66 6.39
C THR A 59 9.08 -8.68 5.10
N ILE A 60 8.38 -8.68 3.94
CA ILE A 60 8.99 -8.58 2.61
C ILE A 60 8.26 -7.45 1.85
N VAL A 61 9.02 -6.56 1.22
CA VAL A 61 8.48 -5.50 0.36
C VAL A 61 9.08 -5.68 -1.02
N LEU A 62 8.22 -5.85 -2.03
CA LEU A 62 8.60 -5.94 -3.43
C LEU A 62 8.24 -4.64 -4.15
N TRP A 63 9.04 -4.30 -5.14
CA TRP A 63 8.77 -3.20 -6.06
C TRP A 63 8.58 -3.73 -7.48
N THR A 64 7.66 -3.14 -8.20
CA THR A 64 7.36 -3.50 -9.59
C THR A 64 6.87 -2.28 -10.37
N ASP A 65 6.86 -2.39 -11.68
CA ASP A 65 6.32 -1.43 -12.63
C ASP A 65 4.87 -1.75 -13.03
N ASP A 66 4.28 -0.90 -13.90
CA ASP A 66 2.93 -1.09 -14.42
C ASP A 66 2.78 -2.40 -15.23
N GLU A 67 3.79 -2.75 -16.03
CA GLU A 67 3.73 -3.89 -16.94
C GLU A 67 3.75 -5.23 -16.19
N ASN A 68 4.51 -5.29 -15.10
CA ASN A 68 4.73 -6.51 -14.34
C ASN A 68 3.80 -6.65 -13.12
N LEU A 69 3.02 -5.62 -12.75
CA LEU A 69 2.20 -5.63 -11.54
C LEU A 69 1.27 -6.86 -11.44
N LEU A 70 0.44 -7.08 -12.47
CA LEU A 70 -0.51 -8.21 -12.46
C LEU A 70 0.19 -9.56 -12.49
N ARG A 71 1.29 -9.68 -13.25
CA ARG A 71 2.10 -10.90 -13.29
C ARG A 71 2.71 -11.20 -11.93
N THR A 72 3.23 -10.18 -11.26
CA THR A 72 3.79 -10.26 -9.91
C THR A 72 2.74 -10.67 -8.90
N ILE A 73 1.57 -10.03 -8.88
CA ILE A 73 0.45 -10.40 -7.99
C ILE A 73 0.04 -11.87 -8.21
N ASN A 74 -0.17 -12.28 -9.45
CA ASN A 74 -0.58 -13.65 -9.77
C ASN A 74 0.48 -14.68 -9.38
N MET A 75 1.76 -14.34 -9.52
CA MET A 75 2.85 -15.20 -9.08
C MET A 75 2.88 -15.34 -7.55
N LEU A 76 2.71 -14.26 -6.82
CA LEU A 76 2.67 -14.26 -5.35
C LEU A 76 1.48 -15.07 -4.82
N LYS A 77 0.31 -14.97 -5.45
CA LYS A 77 -0.86 -15.82 -5.12
C LYS A 77 -0.55 -17.30 -5.29
N LYS A 78 0.13 -17.70 -6.38
CA LYS A 78 0.57 -19.09 -6.59
C LYS A 78 1.62 -19.54 -5.57
N ILE A 79 2.45 -18.64 -5.06
CA ILE A 79 3.40 -18.95 -3.98
C ILE A 79 2.64 -19.16 -2.67
N LYS A 80 1.63 -18.31 -2.37
CA LYS A 80 0.75 -18.48 -1.21
C LYS A 80 0.14 -19.88 -1.14
N GLU A 81 -0.35 -20.40 -2.26
CA GLU A 81 -0.93 -21.75 -2.33
C GLU A 81 0.07 -22.89 -2.02
N LYS A 82 1.37 -22.60 -2.08
CA LYS A 82 2.47 -23.56 -1.87
C LYS A 82 3.16 -23.42 -0.51
N VAL A 83 2.72 -22.50 0.32
CA VAL A 83 3.22 -22.33 1.68
C VAL A 83 2.14 -22.70 2.69
N PRO A 84 2.52 -23.18 3.89
CA PRO A 84 1.55 -23.46 4.94
C PRO A 84 0.73 -22.20 5.29
N GLU A 85 -0.55 -22.39 5.59
CA GLU A 85 -1.49 -21.28 5.86
C GLU A 85 -1.03 -20.39 7.02
N ASP A 86 -0.47 -20.99 8.06
CA ASP A 86 0.09 -20.28 9.23
C ASP A 86 1.33 -19.42 8.92
N THR A 87 1.90 -19.57 7.72
CA THR A 87 2.98 -18.69 7.21
C THR A 87 2.44 -17.33 6.79
N CYS A 88 1.17 -17.29 6.35
CA CYS A 88 0.55 -16.11 5.76
C CYS A 88 -0.14 -15.26 6.84
N LEU A 89 0.46 -14.14 7.19
CA LEU A 89 -0.07 -13.20 8.16
C LEU A 89 -0.79 -12.03 7.46
N LYS A 90 -1.64 -11.31 8.19
CA LYS A 90 -2.34 -10.15 7.62
C LYS A 90 -1.35 -9.09 7.13
N PRO A 91 -1.62 -8.44 5.99
CA PRO A 91 -0.75 -7.38 5.47
C PRO A 91 -0.72 -6.16 6.38
N ALA A 92 0.29 -5.31 6.19
CA ALA A 92 0.46 -4.07 6.95
C ALA A 92 -0.81 -3.19 6.89
N ILE A 93 -1.16 -2.58 8.01
CA ILE A 93 -2.44 -1.88 8.24
C ILE A 93 -2.73 -0.74 7.25
N LEU A 94 -1.69 -0.06 6.73
CA LEU A 94 -1.83 1.04 5.78
C LEU A 94 -1.82 0.57 4.31
N ALA A 95 -1.53 -0.71 4.05
CA ALA A 95 -1.55 -1.28 2.72
C ALA A 95 -2.95 -1.77 2.34
N GLY A 96 -3.30 -1.64 1.07
CA GLY A 96 -4.54 -2.23 0.54
C GLY A 96 -4.44 -3.75 0.58
N ASN A 97 -5.46 -4.39 1.12
CA ASN A 97 -5.52 -5.84 1.24
C ASN A 97 -6.00 -6.46 -0.07
N ILE A 98 -5.17 -7.29 -0.72
CA ILE A 98 -5.53 -7.99 -1.97
C ILE A 98 -6.23 -9.32 -1.68
N ASP A 99 -5.67 -10.15 -0.75
CA ASP A 99 -6.17 -11.52 -0.53
C ASP A 99 -5.99 -12.03 0.90
N GLY A 100 -5.86 -11.13 1.88
CA GLY A 100 -5.63 -11.45 3.28
C GLY A 100 -4.17 -11.69 3.66
N TRP A 101 -3.26 -11.81 2.70
CA TRP A 101 -1.82 -11.97 2.88
C TRP A 101 -1.01 -10.89 2.18
N LEU A 102 -1.38 -10.60 0.94
CA LEU A 102 -0.69 -9.66 0.08
C LEU A 102 -1.28 -8.26 0.23
N GLY A 103 -0.45 -7.31 0.61
CA GLY A 103 -0.78 -5.89 0.67
C GLY A 103 -0.27 -5.14 -0.56
N TYR A 104 -0.92 -4.02 -0.87
CA TYR A 104 -0.55 -3.15 -1.96
C TYR A 104 -0.41 -1.69 -1.49
N GLY A 105 0.51 -0.96 -2.11
CA GLY A 105 0.63 0.50 -1.99
C GLY A 105 1.28 1.09 -3.23
N SER A 106 0.81 2.28 -3.64
CA SER A 106 1.47 3.04 -4.70
C SER A 106 2.81 3.60 -4.22
N GLU A 107 3.79 3.69 -5.10
CA GLU A 107 4.99 4.50 -4.80
C GLU A 107 4.56 5.96 -4.67
N PRO A 108 4.96 6.66 -3.59
CA PRO A 108 4.57 8.05 -3.41
C PRO A 108 5.13 8.94 -4.51
N THR A 109 4.27 9.78 -5.09
CA THR A 109 4.66 10.77 -6.10
C THR A 109 5.05 12.12 -5.50
N VAL A 110 4.79 12.31 -4.20
CA VAL A 110 5.10 13.54 -3.48
C VAL A 110 6.44 13.48 -2.76
N LEU A 111 7.09 14.63 -2.65
CA LEU A 111 8.30 14.79 -1.89
C LEU A 111 7.96 15.38 -0.52
N LEU A 112 8.39 14.73 0.56
CA LEU A 112 8.34 15.32 1.89
C LEU A 112 9.65 16.08 2.17
N ASN A 113 9.54 17.40 2.40
CA ASN A 113 10.70 18.27 2.57
C ASN A 113 11.72 18.18 1.42
N GLY A 114 11.23 18.09 0.17
CA GLY A 114 12.06 17.98 -1.03
C GLY A 114 12.77 16.64 -1.21
N LYS A 115 12.41 15.59 -0.44
CA LYS A 115 13.04 14.28 -0.52
C LYS A 115 12.00 13.21 -0.82
N THR A 116 12.41 12.21 -1.61
CA THR A 116 11.64 10.98 -1.78
C THR A 116 11.42 10.30 -0.44
N THR A 117 10.24 9.72 -0.25
CA THR A 117 9.87 9.14 1.03
C THR A 117 9.14 7.81 0.84
N SER A 118 8.98 7.05 1.92
CA SER A 118 8.28 5.78 1.85
C SER A 118 6.76 5.98 1.84
N PHE A 119 6.05 5.03 1.23
CA PHE A 119 4.59 4.93 1.25
C PHE A 119 3.99 5.16 2.65
N ASN A 120 4.44 4.38 3.64
CA ASN A 120 3.93 4.48 5.02
C ASN A 120 4.17 5.86 5.63
N ARG A 121 5.28 6.52 5.29
CA ARG A 121 5.61 7.85 5.83
C ARG A 121 4.68 8.93 5.29
N VAL A 122 4.29 8.87 4.01
CA VAL A 122 3.28 9.78 3.46
C VAL A 122 1.95 9.57 4.16
N ARG A 123 1.49 8.32 4.30
CA ARG A 123 0.19 8.01 4.95
C ARG A 123 0.16 8.41 6.41
N ALA A 124 1.25 8.18 7.14
CA ALA A 124 1.39 8.65 8.52
C ALA A 124 1.35 10.19 8.61
N LYS A 125 1.99 10.88 7.66
CA LYS A 125 1.97 12.35 7.63
C LYS A 125 0.58 12.91 7.33
N VAL A 126 -0.17 12.31 6.42
CA VAL A 126 -1.57 12.68 6.15
C VAL A 126 -2.42 12.55 7.42
N ILE A 127 -2.28 11.45 8.15
CA ILE A 127 -3.02 11.22 9.40
C ILE A 127 -2.60 12.23 10.47
N GLU A 128 -1.30 12.45 10.64
CA GLU A 128 -0.75 13.44 11.60
C GLU A 128 -1.31 14.82 11.33
N ASP A 129 -1.24 15.29 10.08
CA ASP A 129 -1.70 16.64 9.72
C ASP A 129 -3.23 16.76 9.87
N ALA A 130 -3.99 15.75 9.50
CA ALA A 130 -5.43 15.74 9.71
C ALA A 130 -5.82 15.83 11.19
N ILE A 131 -5.17 15.04 12.04
CA ILE A 131 -5.39 15.11 13.50
C ILE A 131 -5.05 16.51 14.03
N LYS A 132 -3.91 17.05 13.63
CA LYS A 132 -3.47 18.38 14.05
C LYS A 132 -4.45 19.46 13.63
N ASN A 133 -4.87 19.49 12.37
CA ASN A 133 -5.82 20.48 11.86
C ASN A 133 -7.17 20.43 12.59
N VAL A 134 -7.67 19.24 12.87
CA VAL A 134 -8.94 19.06 13.61
C VAL A 134 -8.75 19.46 15.07
N TYR A 135 -7.66 19.04 15.71
CA TYR A 135 -7.38 19.33 17.10
C TYR A 135 -7.25 20.83 17.37
N GLU A 136 -6.54 21.56 16.51
CA GLU A 136 -6.41 23.01 16.62
C GLU A 136 -7.78 23.72 16.52
N ARG A 137 -8.64 23.30 15.58
CA ARG A 137 -10.02 23.81 15.45
C ARG A 137 -10.87 23.42 16.66
N TYR A 138 -10.75 22.18 17.10
CA TYR A 138 -11.54 21.63 18.19
C TYR A 138 -11.28 22.34 19.53
N ILE A 139 -10.02 22.60 19.87
CA ILE A 139 -9.66 23.34 21.11
C ILE A 139 -10.23 24.76 21.08
N LEU A 140 -10.26 25.42 19.92
CA LEU A 140 -10.82 26.78 19.79
C LEU A 140 -12.33 26.81 20.06
N PHE A 141 -13.07 25.74 19.71
CA PHE A 141 -14.52 25.69 19.87
C PHE A 141 -14.99 25.04 21.20
N HIS A 142 -14.12 24.27 21.85
CA HIS A 142 -14.44 23.53 23.07
C HIS A 142 -13.40 23.74 24.19
N PRO A 143 -13.18 24.97 24.66
CA PRO A 143 -12.09 25.27 25.58
C PRO A 143 -12.19 24.64 26.97
N ASN A 144 -13.38 24.12 27.37
CA ASN A 144 -13.61 23.61 28.72
C ASN A 144 -14.29 22.23 28.69
N ALA A 145 -13.51 21.18 28.71
CA ALA A 145 -14.01 19.80 28.90
C ALA A 145 -14.32 19.43 30.37
N LYS A 146 -14.10 20.35 31.32
CA LYS A 146 -14.36 20.12 32.73
C LYS A 146 -15.87 20.18 33.02
N GLY A 147 -16.46 19.08 33.47
CA GLY A 147 -17.86 19.01 33.90
C GLY A 147 -18.82 18.34 32.92
N LEU A 148 -18.33 17.76 31.84
CA LEU A 148 -19.15 16.94 30.94
C LEU A 148 -19.49 15.58 31.57
N SER A 149 -20.71 15.10 31.34
CA SER A 149 -21.11 13.72 31.64
C SER A 149 -20.38 12.71 30.70
N GLU A 150 -20.36 11.44 31.06
CA GLU A 150 -19.76 10.39 30.22
C GLU A 150 -20.39 10.31 28.82
N SER A 151 -21.72 10.55 28.72
CA SER A 151 -22.42 10.57 27.43
C SER A 151 -22.00 11.75 26.55
N GLU A 152 -21.84 12.95 27.13
CA GLU A 152 -21.37 14.14 26.42
C GLU A 152 -19.90 14.00 25.98
N VAL A 153 -19.07 13.32 26.78
CA VAL A 153 -17.69 12.99 26.40
C VAL A 153 -17.68 12.01 25.21
N ALA A 154 -18.49 10.96 25.25
CA ALA A 154 -18.56 9.96 24.19
C ALA A 154 -19.08 10.54 22.87
N GLU A 155 -20.11 11.39 22.90
CA GLU A 155 -20.63 12.10 21.72
C GLU A 155 -19.56 13.02 21.12
N ARG A 156 -18.91 13.79 21.95
CA ARG A 156 -17.81 14.67 21.56
C ARG A 156 -16.65 13.93 20.92
N ASP A 157 -16.23 12.79 21.49
CA ASP A 157 -15.13 12.00 20.97
C ASP A 157 -15.51 11.36 19.63
N PHE A 158 -16.79 10.98 19.46
CA PHE A 158 -17.31 10.53 18.17
C PHE A 158 -17.24 11.62 17.10
N ASP A 159 -17.68 12.84 17.42
CA ASP A 159 -17.64 13.99 16.51
C ASP A 159 -16.20 14.34 16.11
N PHE A 160 -15.27 14.30 17.06
CA PHE A 160 -13.85 14.49 16.79
C PHE A 160 -13.32 13.44 15.82
N ILE A 161 -13.63 12.15 16.04
CA ILE A 161 -13.20 11.06 15.16
C ILE A 161 -13.78 11.24 13.75
N GLN A 162 -15.06 11.63 13.61
CA GLN A 162 -15.67 11.87 12.30
C GLN A 162 -15.01 13.06 11.59
N ALA A 163 -14.72 14.13 12.32
CA ALA A 163 -14.00 15.28 11.79
C ALA A 163 -12.60 14.91 11.30
N VAL A 164 -11.84 14.10 12.05
CA VAL A 164 -10.52 13.59 11.64
C VAL A 164 -10.64 12.72 10.39
N ARG A 165 -11.63 11.84 10.29
CA ARG A 165 -11.85 11.01 9.09
C ARG A 165 -12.08 11.85 7.84
N ASN A 166 -12.90 12.88 7.93
CA ASN A 166 -13.15 13.79 6.82
C ASN A 166 -11.89 14.59 6.44
N GLU A 167 -11.16 15.06 7.44
CA GLU A 167 -9.92 15.81 7.23
C GLU A 167 -8.82 14.96 6.60
N ILE A 168 -8.74 13.65 6.91
CA ILE A 168 -7.80 12.73 6.25
C ILE A 168 -8.02 12.70 4.73
N ILE A 169 -9.26 12.80 4.26
CA ILE A 169 -9.58 12.85 2.84
C ILE A 169 -9.06 14.16 2.22
N GLU A 170 -9.31 15.29 2.86
CA GLU A 170 -8.90 16.60 2.34
C GLU A 170 -7.38 16.76 2.35
N VAL A 171 -6.72 16.46 3.46
CA VAL A 171 -5.25 16.48 3.56
C VAL A 171 -4.65 15.45 2.61
N GLY A 172 -5.26 14.26 2.46
CA GLY A 172 -4.82 13.23 1.55
C GLY A 172 -4.71 13.71 0.10
N LYS A 173 -5.66 14.52 -0.36
CA LYS A 173 -5.62 15.12 -1.71
C LYS A 173 -4.38 15.98 -1.94
N GLU A 174 -3.95 16.76 -0.94
CA GLU A 174 -2.74 17.59 -1.01
C GLU A 174 -1.47 16.73 -1.18
N TYR A 175 -1.49 15.52 -0.61
CA TYR A 175 -0.42 14.53 -0.72
C TYR A 175 -0.60 13.56 -1.91
N GLY A 176 -1.56 13.80 -2.80
CA GLY A 176 -1.83 12.96 -3.97
C GLY A 176 -2.40 11.58 -3.61
N VAL A 177 -2.97 11.41 -2.41
CA VAL A 177 -3.63 10.17 -1.99
C VAL A 177 -5.05 10.13 -2.55
N ASP A 178 -5.48 8.96 -3.05
CA ASP A 178 -6.83 8.79 -3.57
C ASP A 178 -7.89 8.87 -2.46
N GLU A 179 -8.94 9.65 -2.71
CA GLU A 179 -9.98 9.92 -1.69
C GLU A 179 -10.79 8.69 -1.29
N LYS A 180 -10.90 7.68 -2.17
CA LYS A 180 -11.68 6.47 -1.93
C LYS A 180 -10.83 5.32 -1.44
N ASN A 181 -9.54 5.32 -1.80
CA ASN A 181 -8.61 4.24 -1.50
C ASN A 181 -7.30 4.78 -0.96
N PHE A 182 -7.21 4.90 0.34
CA PHE A 182 -6.04 5.46 1.03
C PHE A 182 -4.70 4.76 0.72
N CYS A 183 -4.74 3.53 0.21
CA CYS A 183 -3.55 2.79 -0.23
C CYS A 183 -3.06 3.13 -1.64
N PHE A 184 -3.84 3.91 -2.42
CA PHE A 184 -3.46 4.34 -3.77
C PHE A 184 -3.12 5.82 -3.79
N ASP A 185 -2.32 6.25 -4.76
CA ASP A 185 -2.32 7.63 -5.19
C ASP A 185 -3.31 7.86 -6.35
N THR A 186 -3.72 9.10 -6.52
CA THR A 186 -4.71 9.49 -7.53
C THR A 186 -4.28 9.12 -8.95
N LYS A 187 -2.98 9.25 -9.26
CA LYS A 187 -2.45 8.92 -10.60
C LYS A 187 -2.54 7.43 -10.90
N THR A 188 -2.23 6.58 -9.92
CA THR A 188 -2.35 5.12 -10.07
C THR A 188 -3.80 4.71 -10.34
N VAL A 189 -4.77 5.28 -9.60
CA VAL A 189 -6.20 4.99 -9.82
C VAL A 189 -6.66 5.43 -11.22
N GLU A 190 -6.20 6.58 -11.69
CA GLU A 190 -6.49 7.04 -13.06
C GLU A 190 -5.91 6.12 -14.13
N GLN A 191 -4.68 5.63 -13.93
CA GLN A 191 -4.04 4.67 -14.84
C GLN A 191 -4.79 3.33 -14.88
N MET A 192 -5.20 2.80 -13.73
CA MET A 192 -6.00 1.58 -13.64
C MET A 192 -7.33 1.73 -14.38
N LYS A 193 -8.05 2.83 -14.20
CA LYS A 193 -9.31 3.11 -14.92
C LYS A 193 -9.12 3.20 -16.44
N LYS A 194 -7.99 3.76 -16.89
CA LYS A 194 -7.66 3.82 -18.34
C LYS A 194 -7.32 2.44 -18.91
N ALA A 195 -6.68 1.57 -18.13
CA ALA A 195 -6.39 0.19 -18.54
C ALA A 195 -7.68 -0.62 -18.69
N ASP A 196 -8.55 -0.60 -17.68
CA ASP A 196 -9.86 -1.29 -17.72
C ASP A 196 -10.74 -0.84 -18.89
N SER A 197 -10.66 0.44 -19.27
CA SER A 197 -11.41 0.96 -20.40
C SER A 197 -10.88 0.49 -21.77
N LYS A 198 -9.60 0.16 -21.87
CA LYS A 198 -8.97 -0.37 -23.08
C LYS A 198 -9.22 -1.87 -23.29
N GLU A 199 -9.38 -2.65 -22.23
CA GLU A 199 -9.73 -4.08 -22.34
C GLU A 199 -11.18 -4.32 -22.77
N LYS A 200 -12.05 -3.31 -22.73
CA LYS A 200 -13.43 -3.36 -23.26
C LYS A 200 -13.55 -3.00 -24.75
N ILE A 201 -12.54 -3.29 -25.57
CA ILE A 201 -12.69 -3.21 -27.03
C ILE A 201 -13.60 -4.36 -27.46
N PRO A 202 -14.73 -4.08 -28.11
CA PRO A 202 -15.66 -5.13 -28.52
C PRO A 202 -14.97 -6.08 -29.50
N VAL A 203 -15.07 -7.36 -29.23
CA VAL A 203 -14.81 -8.41 -30.20
C VAL A 203 -15.71 -8.11 -31.40
N GLN A 204 -15.13 -7.58 -32.49
CA GLN A 204 -15.84 -7.48 -33.75
C GLN A 204 -16.19 -8.92 -34.13
N GLU A 205 -17.51 -9.23 -34.12
CA GLU A 205 -18.05 -10.41 -34.75
C GLU A 205 -17.55 -10.44 -36.18
N GLN A 206 -16.66 -11.33 -36.51
CA GLN A 206 -16.38 -11.70 -37.88
C GLN A 206 -17.60 -12.47 -38.34
N SER A 207 -18.58 -11.72 -38.89
CA SER A 207 -19.66 -12.30 -39.67
C SER A 207 -19.09 -12.87 -40.96
N LYS A 208 -19.40 -14.14 -41.14
CA LYS A 208 -19.12 -14.96 -42.33
C LYS A 208 -19.67 -14.34 -43.59
#